data_d95c5e8dd12035dbdc8e56e2e5f7c50c
#
_entry.id   d95c5e8dd12035dbdc8e56e2e5f7c50c
#
_cell.length_a   1.000
_cell.length_b   1.000
_cell.length_c   1.000
_cell.angle_alpha   90.00
_cell.angle_beta   90.00
_cell.angle_gamma   90.00
#
_symmetry.space_group_name_H-M   'P 1'
#
loop_
_entity.id
_entity.type
_entity.pdbx_description
1 polymer ?
#
loop_
_entity_poly.entity_id
_entity_poly.type
_entity_poly.pdbx_seq_one_letter_code
_entity_poly.pdbx_strand_id
1 'polypeptide(L)'
;MIISKGRNYIFVHIPKTGGTALALALEDRVMADDILIGDTPKAKKRKNRLKGVQTAGRLWKHSTLADVEGLVDRSFYDEALIFTLVRNPWDRMVSYYHWLRVQSFDHPAVGLAKLLSFSQFLNDPSIMRTIETHPYGSYVRDGQGVERAARFIRLEHLTEDLAPIEAHLGFKLTVPRANESIRDRDWRGYYTPQDAALVGRICAEDVARFSYSFD
;
A
#
# COMPACT_ATOMS: atom_id res chain seq x y z
N MET A 1 2.24 2.17 7.72
CA MET A 1 0.95 2.45 8.37
C MET A 1 1.11 3.58 9.39
N ILE A 2 0.12 4.43 9.55
CA ILE A 2 0.06 5.47 10.60
C ILE A 2 -1.30 5.38 11.29
N ILE A 3 -1.31 5.38 12.63
CA ILE A 3 -2.53 5.44 13.43
C ILE A 3 -2.46 6.71 14.27
N SER A 4 -3.39 7.63 14.07
CA SER A 4 -3.48 8.90 14.77
C SER A 4 -4.79 8.99 15.53
N LYS A 5 -4.74 8.76 16.85
CA LYS A 5 -5.92 8.90 17.71
C LYS A 5 -6.36 10.37 17.80
N GLY A 6 -5.41 11.28 17.93
CA GLY A 6 -5.71 12.70 18.07
C GLY A 6 -6.30 13.36 16.81
N ARG A 7 -6.09 12.78 15.61
CA ARG A 7 -6.71 13.22 14.34
C ARG A 7 -7.73 12.24 13.80
N ASN A 8 -8.03 11.21 14.56
CA ASN A 8 -9.04 10.22 14.24
C ASN A 8 -8.89 9.60 12.86
N TYR A 9 -7.68 9.07 12.52
CA TYR A 9 -7.45 8.38 11.26
C TYR A 9 -6.51 7.18 11.36
N ILE A 10 -6.64 6.27 10.39
CA ILE A 10 -5.72 5.18 10.12
C ILE A 10 -5.32 5.24 8.64
N PHE A 11 -4.03 5.43 8.37
CA PHE A 11 -3.46 5.28 7.04
C PHE A 11 -2.85 3.89 6.88
N VAL A 12 -3.43 3.08 6.00
CA VAL A 12 -2.94 1.75 5.64
C VAL A 12 -2.03 1.86 4.42
N HIS A 13 -0.82 1.26 4.49
CA HIS A 13 0.19 1.40 3.43
C HIS A 13 0.28 0.15 2.59
N ILE A 14 -0.41 0.11 1.46
CA ILE A 14 -0.34 -1.00 0.48
C ILE A 14 0.97 -0.93 -0.32
N PRO A 15 1.63 -2.08 -0.61
CA PRO A 15 2.87 -2.09 -1.38
C PRO A 15 2.72 -1.52 -2.80
N LYS A 16 3.65 -0.67 -3.20
CA LYS A 16 3.80 -0.14 -4.58
C LYS A 16 2.68 0.76 -5.09
N THR A 17 1.93 1.36 -4.18
CA THR A 17 0.86 2.32 -4.50
C THR A 17 1.23 3.78 -4.26
N GLY A 18 2.51 4.10 -3.97
CA GLY A 18 2.93 5.47 -3.64
C GLY A 18 2.85 5.81 -2.14
N GLY A 19 2.49 4.84 -1.30
CA GLY A 19 2.23 5.05 0.12
C GLY A 19 3.39 5.62 0.94
N THR A 20 4.65 5.46 0.50
CA THR A 20 5.80 6.10 1.20
C THR A 20 5.74 7.62 1.09
N ALA A 21 5.40 8.15 -0.08
CA ALA A 21 5.27 9.59 -0.29
C ALA A 21 4.14 10.18 0.57
N LEU A 22 2.99 9.50 0.62
CA LEU A 22 1.88 9.93 1.48
C LEU A 22 2.22 9.80 2.97
N ALA A 23 2.92 8.73 3.38
CA ALA A 23 3.39 8.60 4.76
C ALA A 23 4.29 9.78 5.18
N LEU A 24 5.22 10.18 4.33
CA LEU A 24 6.10 11.34 4.59
C LEU A 24 5.28 12.63 4.74
N ALA A 25 4.32 12.88 3.84
CA ALA A 25 3.44 14.05 3.93
C ALA A 25 2.61 14.08 5.21
N LEU A 26 2.06 12.94 5.63
CA LEU A 26 1.32 12.83 6.89
C LEU A 26 2.24 13.02 8.11
N GLU A 27 3.46 12.50 8.04
CA GLU A 27 4.45 12.61 9.10
C GLU A 27 4.94 14.05 9.33
N ASP A 28 4.80 14.96 8.36
CA ASP A 28 5.15 16.38 8.58
C ASP A 28 4.28 17.04 9.65
N ARG A 29 3.07 16.54 9.85
CA ARG A 29 2.12 17.00 10.86
C ARG A 29 1.83 15.95 11.94
N VAL A 30 2.72 14.95 12.11
CA VAL A 30 2.52 13.87 13.07
C VAL A 30 2.45 14.39 14.51
N MET A 31 1.49 13.89 15.29
CA MET A 31 1.34 14.19 16.72
C MET A 31 2.30 13.36 17.57
N ALA A 32 2.50 13.77 18.82
CA ALA A 32 3.44 13.11 19.73
C ALA A 32 3.06 11.65 20.02
N ASP A 33 1.77 11.37 20.12
CA ASP A 33 1.17 10.06 20.46
C ASP A 33 0.85 9.19 19.23
N ASP A 34 0.99 9.71 18.00
CA ASP A 34 0.75 8.93 16.78
C ASP A 34 1.65 7.70 16.71
N ILE A 35 1.07 6.57 16.33
CA ILE A 35 1.75 5.30 16.07
C ILE A 35 2.23 5.26 14.63
N LEU A 36 3.53 5.15 14.44
CA LEU A 36 4.17 5.08 13.12
C LEU A 36 4.77 3.68 12.92
N ILE A 37 4.25 2.93 11.96
CA ILE A 37 4.74 1.60 11.60
C ILE A 37 5.33 1.67 10.20
N GLY A 38 6.66 1.66 10.10
CA GLY A 38 7.33 1.81 8.80
C GLY A 38 8.83 1.98 8.89
N ASP A 39 9.39 2.42 7.77
CA ASP A 39 10.83 2.60 7.57
C ASP A 39 11.24 4.05 7.28
N THR A 40 10.31 4.99 7.40
CA THR A 40 10.62 6.43 7.33
C THR A 40 11.54 6.85 8.48
N PRO A 41 12.28 7.97 8.36
CA PRO A 41 13.13 8.44 9.46
C PRO A 41 12.39 8.64 10.79
N LYS A 42 11.17 9.19 10.75
CA LYS A 42 10.36 9.39 11.97
C LYS A 42 9.84 8.07 12.53
N ALA A 43 9.36 7.15 11.70
CA ALA A 43 8.94 5.82 12.14
C ALA A 43 10.09 5.04 12.79
N LYS A 44 11.29 5.06 12.19
CA LYS A 44 12.49 4.45 12.78
C LYS A 44 12.84 5.03 14.15
N LYS A 45 12.77 6.35 14.33
CA LYS A 45 13.00 7.00 15.63
C LYS A 45 11.99 6.58 16.69
N ARG A 46 10.74 6.29 16.30
CA ARG A 46 9.65 5.89 17.21
C ARG A 46 9.51 4.37 17.37
N LYS A 47 10.29 3.55 16.69
CA LYS A 47 10.18 2.09 16.69
C LYS A 47 10.16 1.47 18.09
N ASN A 48 10.92 2.03 19.02
CA ASN A 48 10.99 1.53 20.40
C ASN A 48 9.65 1.64 21.15
N ARG A 49 8.72 2.50 20.75
CA ARG A 49 7.40 2.64 21.35
C ARG A 49 6.49 1.43 21.09
N LEU A 50 6.82 0.63 20.08
CA LEU A 50 6.09 -0.59 19.68
C LEU A 50 6.73 -1.84 20.28
N LYS A 51 7.81 -1.69 21.06
CA LYS A 51 8.53 -2.81 21.63
C LYS A 51 7.71 -3.44 22.76
N GLY A 52 7.41 -4.74 22.65
CA GLY A 52 6.62 -5.47 23.66
C GLY A 52 5.10 -5.30 23.54
N VAL A 53 4.60 -4.51 22.58
CA VAL A 53 3.17 -4.42 22.31
C VAL A 53 2.69 -5.74 21.69
N GLN A 54 1.61 -6.30 22.23
CA GLN A 54 0.96 -7.50 21.71
C GLN A 54 0.04 -7.11 20.55
N THR A 55 0.21 -7.76 19.41
CA THR A 55 -0.61 -7.58 18.21
C THR A 55 -0.94 -8.92 17.57
N ALA A 56 -2.03 -8.98 16.81
CA ALA A 56 -2.46 -10.21 16.15
C ALA A 56 -1.47 -10.69 15.08
N GLY A 57 -0.84 -9.74 14.36
CA GLY A 57 0.13 -10.05 13.31
C GLY A 57 1.46 -9.30 13.47
N ARG A 58 2.32 -9.46 12.45
CA ARG A 58 3.63 -8.80 12.42
C ARG A 58 3.49 -7.31 12.10
N LEU A 59 4.13 -6.46 12.91
CA LEU A 59 4.21 -5.02 12.65
C LEU A 59 5.30 -4.69 11.64
N TRP A 60 4.88 -4.25 10.46
CA TRP A 60 5.74 -3.74 9.40
C TRP A 60 4.99 -2.72 8.54
N LYS A 61 5.66 -2.02 7.65
CA LYS A 61 5.05 -0.91 6.91
C LYS A 61 3.79 -1.28 6.10
N HIS A 62 3.67 -2.53 5.70
CA HIS A 62 2.54 -3.04 4.92
C HIS A 62 1.60 -3.96 5.74
N SER A 63 1.59 -3.80 7.07
CA SER A 63 0.60 -4.48 7.92
C SER A 63 -0.82 -4.16 7.48
N THR A 64 -1.69 -5.15 7.56
CA THR A 64 -3.13 -5.02 7.37
C THR A 64 -3.79 -4.50 8.66
N LEU A 65 -5.08 -4.16 8.62
CA LEU A 65 -5.81 -3.84 9.85
C LEU A 65 -5.87 -5.04 10.80
N ALA A 66 -5.99 -6.25 10.27
CA ALA A 66 -5.94 -7.48 11.08
C ALA A 66 -4.61 -7.63 11.82
N ASP A 67 -3.47 -7.35 11.18
CA ASP A 67 -2.15 -7.47 11.82
C ASP A 67 -1.99 -6.55 13.02
N VAL A 68 -2.61 -5.38 13.00
CA VAL A 68 -2.43 -4.33 14.02
C VAL A 68 -3.49 -4.36 15.11
N GLU A 69 -4.37 -5.35 15.14
CA GLU A 69 -5.27 -5.55 16.27
C GLU A 69 -4.48 -5.67 17.57
N GLY A 70 -4.94 -4.96 18.59
CA GLY A 70 -4.27 -4.79 19.88
C GLY A 70 -3.53 -3.45 20.02
N LEU A 71 -3.28 -2.69 18.93
CA LEU A 71 -2.69 -1.35 19.03
C LEU A 71 -3.68 -0.27 19.46
N VAL A 72 -4.95 -0.46 19.11
CA VAL A 72 -6.06 0.45 19.45
C VAL A 72 -7.29 -0.37 19.80
N ASP A 73 -8.22 0.24 20.50
CA ASP A 73 -9.50 -0.38 20.82
C ASP A 73 -10.29 -0.62 19.53
N ARG A 74 -11.10 -1.67 19.54
CA ARG A 74 -11.86 -2.06 18.35
C ARG A 74 -12.82 -0.96 17.86
N SER A 75 -13.45 -0.22 18.80
CA SER A 75 -14.32 0.92 18.48
C SER A 75 -13.62 1.97 17.63
N PHE A 76 -12.29 2.12 17.79
CA PHE A 76 -11.52 3.08 16.99
C PHE A 76 -11.57 2.78 15.49
N TYR A 77 -11.69 1.51 15.08
CA TYR A 77 -11.85 1.16 13.66
C TYR A 77 -13.21 1.60 13.09
N ASP A 78 -14.23 1.75 13.92
CA ASP A 78 -15.57 2.21 13.51
C ASP A 78 -15.64 3.75 13.46
N GLU A 79 -14.83 4.44 14.24
CA GLU A 79 -14.83 5.90 14.38
C GLU A 79 -13.81 6.60 13.49
N ALA A 80 -12.65 5.96 13.26
CA ALA A 80 -11.55 6.57 12.53
C ALA A 80 -11.79 6.62 11.02
N LEU A 81 -11.31 7.69 10.38
CA LEU A 81 -11.17 7.73 8.94
C LEU A 81 -10.06 6.77 8.51
N ILE A 82 -10.42 5.62 7.96
CA ILE A 82 -9.49 4.67 7.38
C ILE A 82 -9.27 5.03 5.91
N PHE A 83 -8.01 5.12 5.48
CA PHE A 83 -7.71 5.37 4.07
C PHE A 83 -6.40 4.71 3.63
N THR A 84 -6.29 4.50 2.34
CA THR A 84 -5.13 3.91 1.68
C THR A 84 -4.98 4.43 0.26
N LEU A 85 -3.78 4.25 -0.34
CA LEU A 85 -3.60 4.45 -1.76
C LEU A 85 -3.76 3.14 -2.51
N VAL A 86 -4.37 3.26 -3.68
CA VAL A 86 -4.42 2.23 -4.72
C VAL A 86 -3.77 2.76 -6.00
N ARG A 87 -3.47 1.89 -6.92
CA ARG A 87 -2.80 2.21 -8.17
C ARG A 87 -3.31 1.28 -9.25
N ASN A 88 -3.31 1.73 -10.52
CA ASN A 88 -3.59 0.86 -11.65
C ASN A 88 -2.79 -0.45 -11.52
N PRO A 89 -3.45 -1.65 -11.49
CA PRO A 89 -2.78 -2.93 -11.23
C PRO A 89 -1.62 -3.22 -12.18
N TRP A 90 -1.75 -2.89 -13.45
CA TRP A 90 -0.67 -3.09 -14.43
C TRP A 90 0.54 -2.21 -14.12
N ASP A 91 0.33 -0.94 -13.84
CA ASP A 91 1.41 -0.03 -13.44
C ASP A 91 2.05 -0.45 -12.09
N ARG A 92 1.24 -0.96 -11.16
CA ARG A 92 1.72 -1.53 -9.89
C ARG A 92 2.66 -2.70 -10.11
N MET A 93 2.35 -3.61 -11.05
CA MET A 93 3.20 -4.78 -11.35
C MET A 93 4.55 -4.39 -11.94
N VAL A 94 4.59 -3.46 -12.88
CA VAL A 94 5.85 -2.93 -13.42
C VAL A 94 6.67 -2.27 -12.31
N SER A 95 6.02 -1.47 -11.45
CA SER A 95 6.68 -0.86 -10.29
C SER A 95 7.23 -1.89 -9.30
N TYR A 96 6.52 -3.00 -9.09
CA TYR A 96 6.93 -4.08 -8.19
C TYR A 96 8.15 -4.81 -8.73
N TYR A 97 8.12 -5.22 -10.00
CA TYR A 97 9.21 -5.90 -10.67
C TYR A 97 10.50 -5.08 -10.65
N HIS A 98 10.45 -3.82 -11.09
CA HIS A 98 11.63 -2.95 -11.11
C HIS A 98 12.17 -2.64 -9.71
N TRP A 99 11.30 -2.51 -8.72
CA TRP A 99 11.72 -2.33 -7.34
C TRP A 99 12.43 -3.58 -6.80
N LEU A 100 11.91 -4.76 -7.04
CA LEU A 100 12.54 -6.02 -6.61
C LEU A 100 13.94 -6.21 -7.18
N ARG A 101 14.16 -5.84 -8.43
CA ARG A 101 15.45 -6.01 -9.11
C ARG A 101 16.61 -5.27 -8.44
N VAL A 102 16.32 -4.20 -7.73
CA VAL A 102 17.34 -3.40 -7.01
C VAL A 102 17.45 -3.73 -5.52
N GLN A 103 16.68 -4.72 -5.04
CA GLN A 103 16.76 -5.13 -3.63
C GLN A 103 17.87 -6.16 -3.40
N SER A 104 18.36 -6.21 -2.14
CA SER A 104 19.40 -7.16 -1.71
C SER A 104 18.98 -8.08 -0.57
N PHE A 105 17.75 -7.95 -0.05
CA PHE A 105 17.27 -8.84 1.00
C PHE A 105 16.90 -10.22 0.45
N ASP A 106 17.04 -11.24 1.27
CA ASP A 106 16.72 -12.63 0.90
C ASP A 106 15.21 -12.83 0.84
N HIS A 107 14.69 -12.99 -0.40
CA HIS A 107 13.28 -13.27 -0.66
C HIS A 107 13.12 -13.87 -2.06
N PRO A 108 12.31 -14.93 -2.24
CA PRO A 108 12.14 -15.58 -3.54
C PRO A 108 11.79 -14.62 -4.68
N ALA A 109 10.87 -13.68 -4.46
CA ALA A 109 10.47 -12.70 -5.48
C ALA A 109 11.64 -11.79 -5.93
N VAL A 110 12.62 -11.51 -5.05
CA VAL A 110 13.83 -10.75 -5.41
C VAL A 110 14.69 -11.58 -6.38
N GLY A 111 14.89 -12.87 -6.08
CA GLY A 111 15.60 -13.78 -6.97
C GLY A 111 14.92 -13.90 -8.33
N LEU A 112 13.61 -14.14 -8.35
CA LEU A 112 12.82 -14.22 -9.58
C LEU A 112 12.91 -12.94 -10.43
N ALA A 113 12.74 -11.76 -9.81
CA ALA A 113 12.80 -10.49 -10.54
C ALA A 113 14.18 -10.19 -11.14
N LYS A 114 15.26 -10.70 -10.55
CA LYS A 114 16.62 -10.53 -11.06
C LYS A 114 16.95 -11.49 -12.20
N LEU A 115 16.37 -12.69 -12.18
CA LEU A 115 16.67 -13.77 -13.13
C LEU A 115 15.74 -13.78 -14.35
N LEU A 116 14.48 -13.42 -14.16
CA LEU A 116 13.44 -13.55 -15.17
C LEU A 116 13.17 -12.24 -15.89
N SER A 117 12.73 -12.32 -17.15
CA SER A 117 12.11 -11.19 -17.84
C SER A 117 10.80 -10.79 -17.14
N PHE A 118 10.28 -9.61 -17.45
CA PHE A 118 9.02 -9.14 -16.84
C PHE A 118 7.85 -10.10 -17.11
N SER A 119 7.73 -10.56 -18.37
CA SER A 119 6.69 -11.54 -18.75
C SER A 119 6.85 -12.87 -17.99
N GLN A 120 8.05 -13.42 -17.91
CA GLN A 120 8.30 -14.64 -17.14
C GLN A 120 8.02 -14.46 -15.65
N PHE A 121 8.37 -13.29 -15.08
CA PHE A 121 8.07 -12.94 -13.69
C PHE A 121 6.57 -12.90 -13.41
N LEU A 122 5.78 -12.27 -14.29
CA LEU A 122 4.32 -12.21 -14.18
C LEU A 122 3.67 -13.60 -14.23
N ASN A 123 4.22 -14.50 -15.05
CA ASN A 123 3.71 -15.85 -15.24
C ASN A 123 4.24 -16.86 -14.21
N ASP A 124 5.07 -16.43 -13.23
CA ASP A 124 5.50 -17.30 -12.15
C ASP A 124 4.33 -17.59 -11.19
N PRO A 125 4.03 -18.87 -10.89
CA PRO A 125 2.87 -19.24 -10.07
C PRO A 125 2.88 -18.63 -8.66
N SER A 126 4.06 -18.41 -8.07
CA SER A 126 4.18 -17.82 -6.73
C SER A 126 3.85 -16.33 -6.75
N ILE A 127 4.25 -15.64 -7.82
CA ILE A 127 3.94 -14.21 -8.02
C ILE A 127 2.44 -14.05 -8.28
N MET A 128 1.87 -14.83 -9.20
CA MET A 128 0.44 -14.81 -9.49
C MET A 128 -0.39 -15.01 -8.23
N ARG A 129 -0.12 -16.08 -7.47
CA ARG A 129 -0.83 -16.38 -6.22
C ARG A 129 -0.72 -15.24 -5.20
N THR A 130 0.47 -14.65 -5.06
CA THR A 130 0.67 -13.54 -4.11
C THR A 130 -0.21 -12.35 -4.45
N ILE A 131 -0.38 -12.02 -5.72
CA ILE A 131 -1.18 -10.90 -6.16
C ILE A 131 -2.67 -11.19 -6.03
N GLU A 132 -3.10 -12.35 -6.48
CA GLU A 132 -4.49 -12.81 -6.45
C GLU A 132 -5.04 -12.89 -5.01
N THR A 133 -4.21 -13.33 -4.05
CA THR A 133 -4.61 -13.45 -2.64
C THR A 133 -4.56 -12.15 -1.86
N HIS A 134 -4.04 -11.06 -2.44
CA HIS A 134 -3.91 -9.76 -1.77
C HIS A 134 -4.49 -8.60 -2.59
N PRO A 135 -5.81 -8.64 -2.92
CA PRO A 135 -6.49 -7.47 -3.50
C PRO A 135 -6.45 -6.30 -2.53
N TYR A 136 -6.65 -5.08 -3.03
CA TYR A 136 -6.53 -3.88 -2.18
C TYR A 136 -7.45 -3.89 -0.97
N GLY A 137 -8.67 -4.42 -1.10
CA GLY A 137 -9.61 -4.57 0.00
C GLY A 137 -9.09 -5.42 1.15
N SER A 138 -8.23 -6.42 0.87
CA SER A 138 -7.69 -7.30 1.91
C SER A 138 -6.87 -6.58 2.98
N TYR A 139 -6.24 -5.45 2.65
CA TYR A 139 -5.43 -4.68 3.59
C TYR A 139 -6.26 -3.92 4.64
N VAL A 140 -7.52 -3.65 4.34
CA VAL A 140 -8.46 -2.94 5.23
C VAL A 140 -9.49 -3.88 5.86
N ARG A 141 -9.27 -5.19 5.81
CA ARG A 141 -10.03 -6.19 6.57
C ARG A 141 -9.45 -6.30 7.98
N ASP A 142 -10.35 -6.37 8.96
CA ASP A 142 -9.99 -6.63 10.37
C ASP A 142 -9.75 -8.12 10.61
N GLY A 143 -9.41 -8.49 11.85
CA GLY A 143 -9.14 -9.88 12.24
C GLY A 143 -10.36 -10.81 12.18
N GLN A 144 -11.56 -10.28 11.97
CA GLN A 144 -12.77 -11.06 11.69
C GLN A 144 -13.02 -11.20 10.17
N GLY A 145 -12.13 -10.67 9.33
CA GLY A 145 -12.27 -10.68 7.88
C GLY A 145 -13.26 -9.64 7.33
N VAL A 146 -13.80 -8.76 8.20
CA VAL A 146 -14.73 -7.71 7.80
C VAL A 146 -13.95 -6.56 7.18
N GLU A 147 -14.27 -6.19 5.95
CA GLU A 147 -13.71 -5.02 5.31
C GLU A 147 -14.28 -3.75 5.95
N ARG A 148 -13.41 -2.93 6.51
CA ARG A 148 -13.80 -1.68 7.15
C ARG A 148 -14.06 -0.59 6.11
N ALA A 149 -14.95 0.33 6.44
CA ALA A 149 -15.27 1.46 5.56
C ALA A 149 -14.01 2.32 5.37
N ALA A 150 -13.34 2.17 4.25
CA ALA A 150 -12.11 2.87 3.94
C ALA A 150 -12.25 3.76 2.70
N ARG A 151 -11.50 4.87 2.67
CA ARG A 151 -11.32 5.70 1.48
C ARG A 151 -10.11 5.19 0.70
N PHE A 152 -10.32 4.82 -0.55
CA PHE A 152 -9.28 4.40 -1.46
C PHE A 152 -8.91 5.58 -2.37
N ILE A 153 -7.65 5.99 -2.31
CA ILE A 153 -7.10 7.14 -3.04
C ILE A 153 -6.35 6.57 -4.24
N ARG A 154 -6.83 6.83 -5.44
CA ARG A 154 -6.16 6.40 -6.67
C ARG A 154 -4.92 7.28 -6.89
N LEU A 155 -3.77 6.66 -7.07
CA LEU A 155 -2.51 7.37 -7.29
C LEU A 155 -2.59 8.27 -8.54
N GLU A 156 -3.32 7.82 -9.55
CA GLU A 156 -3.56 8.51 -10.81
C GLU A 156 -4.45 9.75 -10.66
N HIS A 157 -5.27 9.78 -9.61
CA HIS A 157 -6.21 10.87 -9.28
C HIS A 157 -5.91 11.49 -7.91
N LEU A 158 -4.63 11.51 -7.53
CA LEU A 158 -4.18 11.82 -6.17
C LEU A 158 -4.76 13.15 -5.64
N THR A 159 -4.75 14.20 -6.44
CA THR A 159 -5.21 15.54 -6.03
C THR A 159 -6.71 15.55 -5.70
N GLU A 160 -7.51 14.89 -6.52
CA GLU A 160 -8.97 14.82 -6.37
C GLU A 160 -9.34 13.94 -5.17
N ASP A 161 -8.75 12.75 -5.12
CA ASP A 161 -9.09 11.74 -4.12
C ASP A 161 -8.54 12.08 -2.73
N LEU A 162 -7.52 12.95 -2.61
CA LEU A 162 -7.04 13.46 -1.33
C LEU A 162 -7.93 14.55 -0.71
N ALA A 163 -8.73 15.24 -1.48
CA ALA A 163 -9.51 16.37 -0.98
C ALA A 163 -10.40 16.04 0.25
N PRO A 164 -11.13 14.91 0.31
CA PRO A 164 -11.88 14.52 1.50
C PRO A 164 -11.00 14.21 2.71
N ILE A 165 -9.80 13.67 2.48
CA ILE A 165 -8.83 13.37 3.55
C ILE A 165 -8.30 14.68 4.14
N GLU A 166 -7.91 15.63 3.28
CA GLU A 166 -7.43 16.94 3.70
C GLU A 166 -8.50 17.74 4.46
N ALA A 167 -9.77 17.63 4.03
CA ALA A 167 -10.90 18.22 4.73
C ALA A 167 -11.06 17.64 6.15
N HIS A 168 -10.92 16.31 6.32
CA HIS A 168 -10.93 15.67 7.63
C HIS A 168 -9.75 16.10 8.50
N LEU A 169 -8.56 16.17 7.91
CA LEU A 169 -7.33 16.55 8.63
C LEU A 169 -7.29 18.05 9.00
N GLY A 170 -8.01 18.90 8.30
CA GLY A 170 -8.01 20.35 8.48
C GLY A 170 -6.79 21.05 7.88
N PHE A 171 -5.98 20.38 7.04
CA PHE A 171 -4.82 20.94 6.36
C PHE A 171 -4.51 20.24 5.04
N LYS A 172 -3.79 20.93 4.16
CA LYS A 172 -3.31 20.40 2.88
C LYS A 172 -2.08 19.50 3.07
N LEU A 173 -1.99 18.46 2.25
CA LEU A 173 -0.87 17.54 2.21
C LEU A 173 0.03 17.85 1.00
N THR A 174 1.29 18.14 1.26
CA THR A 174 2.30 18.23 0.20
C THR A 174 2.95 16.88 0.02
N VAL A 175 2.44 16.10 -0.92
CA VAL A 175 2.95 14.74 -1.18
C VAL A 175 4.21 14.83 -2.04
N PRO A 176 5.40 14.48 -1.51
CA PRO A 176 6.64 14.54 -2.27
C PRO A 176 6.69 13.44 -3.32
N ARG A 177 7.45 13.64 -4.37
CA ARG A 177 7.86 12.54 -5.24
C ARG A 177 8.91 11.70 -4.53
N ALA A 178 8.58 10.48 -4.13
CA ALA A 178 9.48 9.61 -3.41
C ALA A 178 9.48 8.20 -4.00
N ASN A 179 10.65 7.58 -4.05
CA ASN A 179 10.86 6.19 -4.50
C ASN A 179 10.36 5.90 -5.93
N GLU A 180 10.51 6.85 -6.84
CA GLU A 180 10.29 6.60 -8.27
C GLU A 180 11.30 5.53 -8.74
N SER A 181 10.80 4.44 -9.34
CA SER A 181 11.66 3.46 -9.98
C SER A 181 12.19 4.02 -11.29
N ILE A 182 13.48 3.75 -11.60
CA ILE A 182 14.07 4.08 -12.91
C ILE A 182 13.47 3.12 -13.92
N ARG A 183 12.47 3.58 -14.68
CA ARG A 183 11.74 2.81 -15.70
C ARG A 183 11.04 3.76 -16.65
N ASP A 184 10.57 3.25 -17.78
CA ASP A 184 9.73 4.02 -18.68
C ASP A 184 8.44 4.45 -17.96
N ARG A 185 8.01 5.68 -18.22
CA ARG A 185 6.77 6.21 -17.64
C ARG A 185 5.54 5.49 -18.20
N ASP A 186 5.58 5.18 -19.51
CA ASP A 186 4.54 4.35 -20.12
C ASP A 186 4.79 2.88 -19.79
N TRP A 187 4.08 2.40 -18.80
CA TRP A 187 4.16 1.02 -18.33
C TRP A 187 3.55 0.01 -19.33
N ARG A 188 2.77 0.45 -20.30
CA ARG A 188 2.10 -0.43 -21.28
C ARG A 188 3.10 -1.17 -22.15
N GLY A 189 4.18 -0.51 -22.51
CA GLY A 189 5.24 -1.10 -23.33
C GLY A 189 5.96 -2.32 -22.73
N TYR A 190 5.75 -2.60 -21.43
CA TYR A 190 6.29 -3.81 -20.79
C TYR A 190 5.45 -5.06 -21.04
N TYR A 191 4.23 -4.92 -21.53
CA TYR A 191 3.25 -5.99 -21.61
C TYR A 191 3.09 -6.55 -23.00
N THR A 192 2.99 -7.89 -23.09
CA THR A 192 2.32 -8.54 -24.21
C THR A 192 0.79 -8.48 -23.98
N PRO A 193 -0.04 -8.65 -25.03
CA PRO A 193 -1.49 -8.76 -24.85
C PRO A 193 -1.91 -9.86 -23.87
N GLN A 194 -1.18 -10.98 -23.87
CA GLN A 194 -1.42 -12.11 -22.98
C GLN A 194 -1.11 -11.75 -21.50
N ASP A 195 0.01 -11.06 -21.26
CA ASP A 195 0.38 -10.60 -19.92
C ASP A 195 -0.61 -9.56 -19.39
N ALA A 196 -1.07 -8.65 -20.25
CA ALA A 196 -2.08 -7.67 -19.88
C ALA A 196 -3.40 -8.36 -19.48
N ALA A 197 -3.84 -9.35 -20.28
CA ALA A 197 -5.03 -10.14 -19.95
C ALA A 197 -4.85 -10.96 -18.65
N LEU A 198 -3.66 -11.49 -18.39
CA LEU A 198 -3.34 -12.21 -17.16
C LEU A 198 -3.53 -11.31 -15.93
N VAL A 199 -2.90 -10.13 -15.92
CA VAL A 199 -3.02 -9.18 -14.79
C VAL A 199 -4.46 -8.73 -14.61
N GLY A 200 -5.20 -8.47 -15.70
CA GLY A 200 -6.63 -8.15 -15.64
C GLY A 200 -7.46 -9.23 -14.94
N ARG A 201 -7.14 -10.50 -15.15
CA ARG A 201 -7.85 -11.63 -14.49
C ARG A 201 -7.48 -11.76 -13.02
N ILE A 202 -6.19 -11.78 -12.68
CA ILE A 202 -5.75 -11.99 -11.29
C ILE A 202 -6.06 -10.79 -10.38
N CYS A 203 -6.21 -9.58 -10.96
CA CYS A 203 -6.60 -8.36 -10.24
C CYS A 203 -8.06 -7.96 -10.52
N ALA A 204 -8.93 -8.88 -10.96
CA ALA A 204 -10.29 -8.56 -11.42
C ALA A 204 -11.12 -7.80 -10.37
N GLU A 205 -10.98 -8.11 -9.09
CA GLU A 205 -11.64 -7.40 -7.99
C GLU A 205 -11.23 -5.92 -7.98
N ASP A 206 -9.93 -5.64 -8.03
CA ASP A 206 -9.40 -4.27 -7.99
C ASP A 206 -9.71 -3.50 -9.28
N VAL A 207 -9.61 -4.16 -10.43
CA VAL A 207 -9.95 -3.60 -11.75
C VAL A 207 -11.41 -3.15 -11.78
N ALA A 208 -12.33 -4.02 -11.38
CA ALA A 208 -13.77 -3.72 -11.36
C ALA A 208 -14.09 -2.63 -10.33
N ARG A 209 -13.54 -2.72 -9.13
CA ARG A 209 -13.83 -1.82 -8.01
C ARG A 209 -13.43 -0.37 -8.30
N PHE A 210 -12.28 -0.17 -8.93
CA PHE A 210 -11.72 1.17 -9.16
C PHE A 210 -11.82 1.63 -10.62
N SER A 211 -12.53 0.88 -11.46
CA SER A 211 -12.71 1.16 -12.89
C SER A 211 -11.37 1.34 -13.64
N TYR A 212 -10.37 0.54 -13.28
CA TYR A 212 -9.10 0.55 -13.98
C TYR A 212 -9.21 -0.14 -15.35
N SER A 213 -8.47 0.39 -16.33
CA SER A 213 -8.28 -0.24 -17.64
C SER A 213 -6.79 -0.35 -17.96
N PHE A 214 -6.48 -1.16 -18.93
CA PHE A 214 -5.12 -1.25 -19.48
C PHE A 214 -4.83 -0.10 -20.45
N ASP A 215 -5.86 0.45 -21.10
CA ASP A 215 -5.81 1.52 -22.10
C ASP A 215 -5.63 2.92 -21.47
#